data_44ec332636ed584d7f55c1afcb722f25
#
_entry.id   44ec332636ed584d7f55c1afcb722f25
#
_cell.length_a   1.000
_cell.length_b   1.000
_cell.length_c   1.000
_cell.angle_alpha   90.00
_cell.angle_beta   90.00
_cell.angle_gamma   90.00
#
_symmetry.space_group_name_H-M   'P 1'
#
loop_
_entity.id
_entity.type
_entity.pdbx_description
1 polymer ?
#
loop_
_entity_poly.entity_id
_entity_poly.type
_entity_poly.pdbx_seq_one_letter_code
_entity_poly.pdbx_strand_id
1 'polypeptide(L)'
;MKKCHSIGLLVVACALVAAGVLVALRVSSRQAIPEGTAQEQVQAVLEHNGCFVCHAQEPNLPFYAKLPVMKKVMAKHTSTALRAVDLESRIVGGVPADEAVLSMVAHVTANGEMPISQYRMIHWGSGVGAKEKRAVAEWVYDNRLNRFGYSDSEASEPVRPVPETVPYDAAKAMLGEAMYNDTRISLDGTISCASCHILKDGGDSDPAHRTSEGIYGQFGGVNAPTVYNAVFNVQQFWNGRAADLQEQAAGPPENPVEMGDQTWDQICERLREDKALVKLFESLYPGEGLTRNTVTGAIAEFEKTLITPDAPFDRYLKGETDAIDAQAIEGYDYFKRFACASCHTGVGIGGTSFERLGIFADYFAERSEDIEYCADDDGLKGFTGKDADLHRFKVPGLRNVALTAPYFHDGSMATLEDAVRAMARYELDRDLSDAEVTSLVAFMNSLTGQSKYLAH
;
A
#
# COMPACT_ATOMS: atom_id res chain seq x y z
N MET A 1 32.18 -14.40 59.25
CA MET A 1 31.83 -13.34 58.30
C MET A 1 32.77 -13.33 57.06
N LYS A 2 34.10 -13.49 57.17
CA LYS A 2 35.03 -13.43 56.00
C LYS A 2 34.78 -14.49 54.89
N LYS A 3 34.33 -15.71 55.22
CA LYS A 3 34.07 -16.77 54.21
C LYS A 3 32.86 -16.49 53.31
N CYS A 4 31.81 -15.85 53.83
CA CYS A 4 30.62 -15.49 53.01
C CYS A 4 30.92 -14.40 51.97
N HIS A 5 31.82 -13.44 52.31
CA HIS A 5 32.21 -12.39 51.37
C HIS A 5 33.06 -12.96 50.20
N SER A 6 33.93 -13.94 50.46
CA SER A 6 34.73 -14.58 49.44
C SER A 6 33.91 -15.42 48.46
N ILE A 7 32.86 -16.10 48.92
CA ILE A 7 31.95 -16.87 48.05
C ILE A 7 31.13 -15.93 47.18
N GLY A 8 30.62 -14.81 47.73
CA GLY A 8 29.88 -13.81 46.98
C GLY A 8 30.74 -13.18 45.87
N LEU A 9 32.01 -12.86 46.15
CA LEU A 9 32.93 -12.32 45.13
C LEU A 9 33.23 -13.34 44.02
N LEU A 10 33.37 -14.62 44.37
CA LEU A 10 33.63 -15.68 43.40
C LEU A 10 32.41 -15.88 42.46
N VAL A 11 31.21 -15.86 42.99
CA VAL A 11 29.97 -15.98 42.20
C VAL A 11 29.81 -14.80 41.24
N VAL A 12 30.06 -13.56 41.68
CA VAL A 12 30.04 -12.38 40.83
C VAL A 12 31.14 -12.46 39.75
N ALA A 13 32.35 -12.87 40.08
CA ALA A 13 33.41 -13.02 39.10
C ALA A 13 33.09 -14.11 38.04
N CYS A 14 32.54 -15.25 38.46
CA CYS A 14 32.09 -16.29 37.52
C CYS A 14 30.95 -15.81 36.63
N ALA A 15 29.99 -15.04 37.14
CA ALA A 15 28.91 -14.46 36.35
C ALA A 15 29.43 -13.44 35.32
N LEU A 16 30.38 -12.61 35.68
CA LEU A 16 31.01 -11.65 34.77
C LEU A 16 31.83 -12.35 33.66
N VAL A 17 32.59 -13.41 34.02
CA VAL A 17 33.31 -14.22 33.05
C VAL A 17 32.34 -14.94 32.09
N ALA A 18 31.26 -15.53 32.61
CA ALA A 18 30.21 -16.15 31.80
C ALA A 18 29.55 -15.14 30.87
N ALA A 19 29.22 -13.96 31.37
CA ALA A 19 28.65 -12.87 30.55
C ALA A 19 29.65 -12.41 29.46
N GLY A 20 30.96 -12.30 29.80
CA GLY A 20 32.00 -11.96 28.83
C GLY A 20 32.17 -13.01 27.73
N VAL A 21 32.16 -14.30 28.11
CA VAL A 21 32.21 -15.43 27.15
C VAL A 21 30.97 -15.43 26.26
N LEU A 22 29.79 -15.20 26.82
CA LEU A 22 28.53 -15.11 26.06
C LEU A 22 28.56 -13.95 25.05
N VAL A 23 29.06 -12.77 25.46
CA VAL A 23 29.25 -11.63 24.57
C VAL A 23 30.26 -11.94 23.46
N ALA A 24 31.39 -12.55 23.80
CA ALA A 24 32.43 -12.95 22.83
C ALA A 24 31.87 -13.97 21.82
N LEU A 25 31.14 -14.99 22.26
CA LEU A 25 30.46 -15.97 21.40
C LEU A 25 29.44 -15.29 20.49
N ARG A 26 28.66 -14.34 21.02
CA ARG A 26 27.69 -13.57 20.24
C ARG A 26 28.34 -12.70 19.17
N VAL A 27 29.47 -12.09 19.49
CA VAL A 27 30.24 -11.27 18.52
C VAL A 27 30.89 -12.16 17.46
N SER A 28 31.46 -13.30 17.86
CA SER A 28 32.11 -14.23 16.94
C SER A 28 31.15 -15.04 16.07
N SER A 29 29.87 -15.17 16.48
CA SER A 29 28.85 -15.84 15.66
C SER A 29 28.27 -14.95 14.55
N ARG A 30 28.58 -13.65 14.55
CA ARG A 30 28.14 -12.75 13.47
C ARG A 30 28.97 -13.01 12.22
N GLN A 31 28.28 -13.35 11.14
CA GLN A 31 28.91 -13.48 9.83
C GLN A 31 29.28 -12.09 9.29
N ALA A 32 30.35 -12.01 8.53
CA ALA A 32 30.71 -10.80 7.81
C ALA A 32 29.73 -10.60 6.64
N ILE A 33 29.31 -9.36 6.41
CA ILE A 33 28.57 -9.03 5.20
C ILE A 33 29.51 -9.28 4.01
N PRO A 34 29.10 -10.05 2.98
CA PRO A 34 29.94 -10.33 1.83
C PRO A 34 30.26 -9.06 1.05
N GLU A 35 31.39 -9.05 0.36
CA GLU A 35 31.64 -8.08 -0.70
C GLU A 35 30.72 -8.42 -1.89
N GLY A 36 30.04 -7.43 -2.46
CA GLY A 36 29.09 -7.64 -3.56
C GLY A 36 28.15 -6.48 -3.75
N THR A 37 27.11 -6.70 -4.53
CA THR A 37 26.04 -5.72 -4.76
C THR A 37 25.21 -5.45 -3.49
N ALA A 38 24.57 -4.29 -3.41
CA ALA A 38 23.68 -3.97 -2.29
C ALA A 38 22.58 -5.04 -2.10
N GLN A 39 22.07 -5.61 -3.20
CA GLN A 39 21.10 -6.71 -3.17
C GLN A 39 21.66 -7.98 -2.50
N GLU A 40 22.88 -8.41 -2.88
CA GLU A 40 23.53 -9.58 -2.28
C GLU A 40 23.84 -9.36 -0.81
N GLN A 41 24.27 -8.16 -0.44
CA GLN A 41 24.52 -7.79 0.95
C GLN A 41 23.28 -7.85 1.81
N VAL A 42 22.14 -7.31 1.33
CA VAL A 42 20.87 -7.36 2.07
C VAL A 42 20.33 -8.78 2.17
N GLN A 43 20.42 -9.57 1.10
CA GLN A 43 20.06 -10.99 1.18
C GLN A 43 20.86 -11.70 2.27
N ALA A 44 22.18 -11.51 2.33
CA ALA A 44 23.02 -12.08 3.37
C ALA A 44 22.65 -11.58 4.78
N VAL A 45 22.28 -10.30 4.93
CA VAL A 45 21.79 -9.74 6.21
C VAL A 45 20.50 -10.44 6.64
N LEU A 46 19.55 -10.65 5.74
CA LEU A 46 18.28 -11.30 6.04
C LEU A 46 18.45 -12.78 6.37
N GLU A 47 19.28 -13.50 5.62
CA GLU A 47 19.63 -14.89 5.89
C GLU A 47 20.31 -15.07 7.25
N HIS A 48 21.35 -14.26 7.52
CA HIS A 48 22.10 -14.30 8.77
C HIS A 48 21.22 -14.05 10.00
N ASN A 49 20.28 -13.12 9.88
CA ASN A 49 19.36 -12.79 10.96
C ASN A 49 18.13 -13.73 11.03
N GLY A 50 18.04 -14.72 10.14
CA GLY A 50 17.00 -15.75 10.13
C GLY A 50 15.62 -15.26 9.70
N CYS A 51 15.55 -14.20 8.90
CA CYS A 51 14.27 -13.64 8.43
C CYS A 51 13.47 -14.66 7.62
N PHE A 52 14.13 -15.42 6.73
CA PHE A 52 13.51 -16.47 5.92
C PHE A 52 13.03 -17.70 6.70
N VAL A 53 13.41 -17.84 7.98
CA VAL A 53 12.87 -18.90 8.87
C VAL A 53 11.37 -18.70 9.11
N CYS A 54 10.85 -17.46 9.01
CA CYS A 54 9.44 -17.16 9.20
C CYS A 54 8.80 -16.55 7.93
N HIS A 55 9.56 -15.83 7.11
CA HIS A 55 9.08 -15.08 5.95
C HIS A 55 9.38 -15.79 4.61
N ALA A 56 9.18 -17.11 4.55
CA ALA A 56 9.29 -17.94 3.35
C ALA A 56 8.13 -18.94 3.27
N GLN A 57 7.70 -19.29 2.06
CA GLN A 57 6.63 -20.27 1.85
C GLN A 57 7.02 -21.67 2.34
N GLU A 58 8.27 -22.05 2.09
CA GLU A 58 8.85 -23.32 2.55
C GLU A 58 10.01 -23.05 3.53
N PRO A 59 9.72 -22.64 4.78
CA PRO A 59 10.74 -22.21 5.71
C PRO A 59 11.61 -23.38 6.18
N ASN A 60 12.92 -23.20 6.19
CA ASN A 60 13.84 -24.16 6.79
C ASN A 60 13.81 -24.03 8.31
N LEU A 61 12.85 -24.70 8.94
CA LEU A 61 12.61 -24.57 10.37
C LEU A 61 13.70 -25.27 11.20
N PRO A 62 14.17 -24.66 12.30
CA PRO A 62 15.15 -25.24 13.19
C PRO A 62 14.60 -26.52 13.87
N PHE A 63 15.52 -27.39 14.30
CA PHE A 63 15.16 -28.72 14.86
C PHE A 63 14.16 -28.64 16.03
N TYR A 64 14.24 -27.63 16.86
CA TYR A 64 13.34 -27.45 18.00
C TYR A 64 11.88 -27.15 17.59
N ALA A 65 11.64 -26.70 16.37
CA ALA A 65 10.28 -26.50 15.82
C ALA A 65 9.49 -27.82 15.72
N LYS A 66 10.17 -28.97 15.80
CA LYS A 66 9.55 -30.30 15.85
C LYS A 66 9.02 -30.67 17.24
N LEU A 67 9.43 -29.94 18.29
CA LEU A 67 8.96 -30.18 19.66
C LEU A 67 7.48 -29.73 19.79
N PRO A 68 6.62 -30.48 20.55
CA PRO A 68 5.17 -30.28 20.54
C PRO A 68 4.72 -28.82 20.86
N VAL A 69 5.34 -28.18 21.85
CA VAL A 69 5.03 -26.79 22.21
C VAL A 69 5.58 -25.82 21.16
N MET A 70 6.83 -25.99 20.78
CA MET A 70 7.48 -25.10 19.80
C MET A 70 6.87 -25.21 18.40
N LYS A 71 6.35 -26.37 18.02
CA LYS A 71 5.61 -26.55 16.75
C LYS A 71 4.45 -25.58 16.65
N LYS A 72 3.64 -25.41 17.69
CA LYS A 72 2.52 -24.48 17.70
C LYS A 72 2.98 -23.01 17.66
N VAL A 73 4.02 -22.68 18.44
CA VAL A 73 4.60 -21.33 18.47
C VAL A 73 5.16 -20.95 17.11
N MET A 74 5.97 -21.83 16.51
CA MET A 74 6.54 -21.57 15.18
C MET A 74 5.47 -21.49 14.10
N ALA A 75 4.47 -22.35 14.12
CA ALA A 75 3.36 -22.28 13.16
C ALA A 75 2.60 -20.95 13.24
N LYS A 76 2.39 -20.41 14.45
CA LYS A 76 1.80 -19.08 14.63
C LYS A 76 2.72 -17.99 14.07
N HIS A 77 4.03 -18.03 14.39
CA HIS A 77 4.97 -17.01 13.91
C HIS A 77 5.11 -17.03 12.39
N THR A 78 5.28 -18.19 11.76
CA THR A 78 5.38 -18.30 10.30
C THR A 78 4.09 -17.88 9.60
N SER A 79 2.93 -18.27 10.12
CA SER A 79 1.64 -17.86 9.57
C SER A 79 1.46 -16.33 9.63
N THR A 80 1.79 -15.68 10.75
CA THR A 80 1.71 -14.21 10.87
C THR A 80 2.74 -13.53 9.97
N ALA A 81 3.97 -14.05 9.93
CA ALA A 81 5.04 -13.50 9.08
C ALA A 81 4.67 -13.53 7.59
N LEU A 82 4.12 -14.66 7.11
CA LEU A 82 3.69 -14.80 5.71
C LEU A 82 2.45 -13.95 5.37
N ARG A 83 1.58 -13.71 6.35
CA ARG A 83 0.49 -12.74 6.15
C ARG A 83 1.03 -11.33 5.93
N ALA A 84 2.07 -10.95 6.65
CA ALA A 84 2.72 -9.66 6.47
C ALA A 84 3.49 -9.60 5.14
N VAL A 85 4.46 -10.48 4.95
CA VAL A 85 5.29 -10.48 3.73
C VAL A 85 6.00 -11.81 3.53
N ASP A 86 6.04 -12.30 2.29
CA ASP A 86 6.93 -13.37 1.83
C ASP A 86 8.21 -12.73 1.31
N LEU A 87 9.21 -12.59 2.20
CA LEU A 87 10.48 -11.94 1.85
C LEU A 87 11.30 -12.77 0.86
N GLU A 88 11.24 -14.10 0.94
CA GLU A 88 12.02 -14.96 0.07
C GLU A 88 11.62 -14.75 -1.39
N SER A 89 10.33 -14.82 -1.70
CA SER A 89 9.83 -14.60 -3.06
C SER A 89 10.07 -13.18 -3.56
N ARG A 90 9.96 -12.17 -2.68
CA ARG A 90 10.04 -10.74 -3.03
C ARG A 90 11.47 -10.18 -3.02
N ILE A 91 12.46 -10.89 -2.48
CA ILE A 91 13.87 -10.42 -2.45
C ILE A 91 14.81 -11.39 -3.15
N VAL A 92 14.62 -12.72 -2.95
CA VAL A 92 15.52 -13.76 -3.50
C VAL A 92 15.01 -14.30 -4.83
N GLY A 93 13.72 -14.30 -5.07
CA GLY A 93 13.07 -14.89 -6.26
C GLY A 93 13.32 -14.18 -7.59
N GLY A 94 14.27 -13.24 -7.66
CA GLY A 94 14.64 -12.52 -8.88
C GLY A 94 13.67 -11.42 -9.30
N VAL A 95 12.57 -11.23 -8.57
CA VAL A 95 11.68 -10.07 -8.72
C VAL A 95 12.25 -8.94 -7.88
N PRO A 96 12.53 -7.77 -8.46
CA PRO A 96 13.02 -6.64 -7.67
C PRO A 96 12.00 -6.23 -6.61
N ALA A 97 12.46 -6.00 -5.36
CA ALA A 97 11.63 -5.54 -4.27
C ALA A 97 10.87 -4.25 -4.65
N ASP A 98 9.57 -4.19 -4.42
CA ASP A 98 8.80 -2.96 -4.57
C ASP A 98 9.07 -1.99 -3.41
N GLU A 99 8.54 -0.76 -3.50
CA GLU A 99 8.78 0.28 -2.49
C GLU A 99 8.24 -0.14 -1.11
N ALA A 100 7.15 -0.89 -1.03
CA ALA A 100 6.61 -1.36 0.24
C ALA A 100 7.58 -2.31 0.94
N VAL A 101 8.15 -3.29 0.22
CA VAL A 101 9.17 -4.21 0.78
C VAL A 101 10.41 -3.44 1.23
N LEU A 102 10.88 -2.46 0.43
CA LEU A 102 12.01 -1.62 0.82
C LEU A 102 11.73 -0.90 2.14
N SER A 103 10.57 -0.29 2.24
CA SER A 103 10.14 0.47 3.43
C SER A 103 9.92 -0.44 4.65
N MET A 104 9.29 -1.61 4.49
CA MET A 104 9.11 -2.60 5.56
C MET A 104 10.46 -3.07 6.12
N VAL A 105 11.38 -3.48 5.25
CA VAL A 105 12.70 -3.97 5.67
C VAL A 105 13.51 -2.85 6.33
N ALA A 106 13.48 -1.63 5.77
CA ALA A 106 14.11 -0.46 6.37
C ALA A 106 13.58 -0.19 7.79
N HIS A 107 12.25 -0.15 7.94
CA HIS A 107 11.60 0.16 9.22
C HIS A 107 11.97 -0.85 10.30
N VAL A 108 11.71 -2.15 10.07
CA VAL A 108 11.91 -3.19 11.10
C VAL A 108 13.38 -3.37 11.47
N THR A 109 14.30 -3.15 10.53
CA THR A 109 15.74 -3.24 10.80
C THR A 109 16.25 -2.00 11.54
N ALA A 110 15.83 -0.80 11.15
CA ALA A 110 16.21 0.45 11.81
C ALA A 110 15.75 0.46 13.28
N ASN A 111 14.52 0.05 13.56
CA ASN A 111 13.92 0.05 14.89
C ASN A 111 14.28 -1.20 15.72
N GLY A 112 14.86 -2.23 15.09
CA GLY A 112 15.22 -3.48 15.76
C GLY A 112 14.02 -4.32 16.20
N GLU A 113 12.90 -4.20 15.50
CA GLU A 113 11.68 -4.95 15.74
C GLU A 113 11.83 -6.40 15.30
N MET A 114 12.57 -6.62 14.23
CA MET A 114 12.90 -7.95 13.70
C MET A 114 14.41 -8.22 13.76
N PRO A 115 14.80 -9.45 14.02
CA PRO A 115 13.99 -10.59 14.45
C PRO A 115 13.35 -10.35 15.83
N ILE A 116 12.18 -10.96 16.08
CA ILE A 116 11.44 -10.82 17.34
C ILE A 116 12.29 -11.25 18.55
N SER A 117 12.01 -10.70 19.73
CA SER A 117 12.81 -10.93 20.96
C SER A 117 12.94 -12.41 21.32
N GLN A 118 11.86 -13.18 21.17
CA GLN A 118 11.83 -14.63 21.44
C GLN A 118 12.82 -15.40 20.53
N TYR A 119 12.93 -15.04 19.28
CA TYR A 119 13.88 -15.63 18.34
C TYR A 119 15.32 -15.28 18.75
N ARG A 120 15.60 -14.01 19.05
CA ARG A 120 16.93 -13.54 19.49
C ARG A 120 17.41 -14.18 20.79
N MET A 121 16.50 -14.58 21.68
CA MET A 121 16.86 -15.28 22.93
C MET A 121 17.45 -16.68 22.69
N ILE A 122 17.04 -17.33 21.61
CA ILE A 122 17.48 -18.69 21.25
C ILE A 122 18.65 -18.62 20.24
N HIS A 123 18.62 -17.67 19.32
CA HIS A 123 19.60 -17.46 18.27
C HIS A 123 20.51 -16.28 18.58
N TRP A 124 21.56 -16.54 19.33
CA TRP A 124 22.42 -15.50 19.93
C TRP A 124 23.19 -14.63 18.93
N GLY A 125 23.36 -15.05 17.69
CA GLY A 125 23.98 -14.26 16.61
C GLY A 125 22.99 -13.33 15.88
N SER A 126 21.69 -13.59 16.00
CA SER A 126 20.66 -12.81 15.31
C SER A 126 20.42 -11.43 15.96
N GLY A 127 19.99 -10.51 15.14
CA GLY A 127 19.76 -9.12 15.54
C GLY A 127 20.62 -8.14 14.76
N VAL A 128 19.97 -7.33 13.96
CA VAL A 128 20.59 -6.46 12.95
C VAL A 128 21.54 -5.45 13.61
N GLY A 129 22.82 -5.55 13.31
CA GLY A 129 23.87 -4.68 13.83
C GLY A 129 24.05 -3.39 13.04
N ALA A 130 24.86 -2.47 13.53
CA ALA A 130 25.04 -1.14 12.90
C ALA A 130 25.57 -1.21 11.45
N LYS A 131 26.41 -2.19 11.11
CA LYS A 131 26.89 -2.39 9.73
C LYS A 131 25.79 -2.93 8.83
N GLU A 132 24.99 -3.87 9.32
CA GLU A 132 23.86 -4.47 8.61
C GLU A 132 22.75 -3.44 8.38
N LYS A 133 22.45 -2.61 9.38
CA LYS A 133 21.51 -1.47 9.22
C LYS A 133 21.94 -0.51 8.11
N ARG A 134 23.26 -0.22 8.02
CA ARG A 134 23.76 0.60 6.93
C ARG A 134 23.62 -0.06 5.57
N ALA A 135 23.95 -1.35 5.45
CA ALA A 135 23.78 -2.08 4.19
C ALA A 135 22.31 -2.09 3.73
N VAL A 136 21.37 -2.26 4.66
CA VAL A 136 19.92 -2.14 4.36
C VAL A 136 19.58 -0.72 3.93
N ALA A 137 20.04 0.30 4.63
CA ALA A 137 19.76 1.70 4.26
C ALA A 137 20.35 2.06 2.89
N GLU A 138 21.56 1.65 2.58
CA GLU A 138 22.18 1.83 1.27
C GLU A 138 21.39 1.12 0.17
N TRP A 139 20.95 -0.11 0.37
CA TRP A 139 20.12 -0.85 -0.56
C TRP A 139 18.78 -0.15 -0.85
N VAL A 140 18.11 0.35 0.19
CA VAL A 140 16.87 1.10 0.04
C VAL A 140 17.12 2.39 -0.75
N TYR A 141 18.15 3.15 -0.37
CA TYR A 141 18.52 4.40 -1.01
C TYR A 141 18.83 4.20 -2.50
N ASP A 142 19.67 3.21 -2.84
CA ASP A 142 20.04 2.89 -4.23
C ASP A 142 18.83 2.48 -5.07
N ASN A 143 17.91 1.69 -4.51
CA ASN A 143 16.69 1.32 -5.22
C ASN A 143 15.78 2.52 -5.46
N ARG A 144 15.62 3.41 -4.48
CA ARG A 144 14.81 4.62 -4.61
C ARG A 144 15.34 5.54 -5.70
N LEU A 145 16.65 5.78 -5.73
CA LEU A 145 17.29 6.57 -6.79
C LEU A 145 17.16 5.92 -8.16
N ASN A 146 17.57 4.67 -8.29
CA ASN A 146 17.83 4.06 -9.60
C ASN A 146 16.57 3.41 -10.21
N ARG A 147 15.60 3.00 -9.41
CA ARG A 147 14.41 2.27 -9.89
C ARG A 147 13.14 3.08 -9.80
N PHE A 148 12.97 3.85 -8.72
CA PHE A 148 11.74 4.62 -8.50
C PHE A 148 11.89 6.10 -8.83
N GLY A 149 13.09 6.53 -9.24
CA GLY A 149 13.35 7.88 -9.72
C GLY A 149 13.23 8.95 -8.63
N TYR A 150 13.54 8.61 -7.37
CA TYR A 150 13.65 9.59 -6.30
C TYR A 150 14.87 10.49 -6.55
N SER A 151 14.80 11.73 -6.16
CA SER A 151 15.99 12.59 -6.02
C SER A 151 16.77 12.24 -4.75
N ASP A 152 18.02 12.71 -4.63
CA ASP A 152 18.85 12.50 -3.44
C ASP A 152 18.16 12.96 -2.15
N SER A 153 17.45 14.08 -2.19
CA SER A 153 16.72 14.60 -1.03
C SER A 153 15.47 13.78 -0.67
N GLU A 154 14.83 13.16 -1.66
CA GLU A 154 13.63 12.34 -1.45
C GLU A 154 13.96 10.89 -1.03
N ALA A 155 15.14 10.36 -1.40
CA ALA A 155 15.46 8.94 -1.20
C ALA A 155 15.52 8.50 0.26
N SER A 156 15.62 9.44 1.21
CA SER A 156 15.55 9.18 2.65
C SER A 156 14.12 9.05 3.19
N GLU A 157 13.11 9.53 2.44
CA GLU A 157 11.70 9.49 2.83
C GLU A 157 10.94 8.38 2.10
N PRO A 158 9.98 7.71 2.76
CA PRO A 158 9.17 6.67 2.13
C PRO A 158 8.09 7.23 1.18
N VAL A 159 7.83 8.52 1.24
CA VAL A 159 6.78 9.22 0.49
C VAL A 159 7.37 10.34 -0.36
N ARG A 160 6.66 10.72 -1.44
CA ARG A 160 7.11 11.76 -2.37
C ARG A 160 6.00 12.79 -2.58
N PRO A 161 6.34 14.06 -2.86
CA PRO A 161 5.36 15.04 -3.28
C PRO A 161 4.72 14.64 -4.62
N VAL A 162 3.46 15.03 -4.82
CA VAL A 162 2.81 14.88 -6.12
C VAL A 162 3.49 15.84 -7.11
N PRO A 163 3.89 15.38 -8.31
CA PRO A 163 4.47 16.24 -9.32
C PRO A 163 3.44 17.23 -9.87
N GLU A 164 3.92 18.41 -10.32
CA GLU A 164 3.03 19.45 -10.89
C GLU A 164 2.29 18.97 -12.14
N THR A 165 2.88 18.06 -12.89
CA THR A 165 2.30 17.49 -14.12
C THR A 165 2.77 16.06 -14.32
N VAL A 166 1.99 15.28 -15.05
CA VAL A 166 2.40 14.00 -15.65
C VAL A 166 2.23 14.10 -17.18
N PRO A 167 2.95 13.31 -17.96
CA PRO A 167 2.77 13.30 -19.42
C PRO A 167 1.40 12.81 -19.84
N TYR A 168 0.67 13.59 -20.65
CA TYR A 168 -0.60 13.23 -21.27
C TYR A 168 -0.82 13.97 -22.60
N ASP A 169 -1.72 13.46 -23.44
CA ASP A 169 -2.17 14.11 -24.68
C ASP A 169 -3.35 15.04 -24.38
N ALA A 170 -3.15 16.35 -24.42
CA ALA A 170 -4.14 17.33 -24.04
C ALA A 170 -5.41 17.29 -24.92
N ALA A 171 -5.29 16.99 -26.22
CA ALA A 171 -6.45 16.92 -27.11
C ALA A 171 -7.29 15.66 -26.83
N LYS A 172 -6.63 14.54 -26.58
CA LYS A 172 -7.31 13.29 -26.16
C LYS A 172 -7.89 13.40 -24.78
N ALA A 173 -7.21 14.08 -23.83
CA ALA A 173 -7.74 14.34 -22.50
C ALA A 173 -9.05 15.17 -22.51
N MET A 174 -9.15 16.19 -23.37
CA MET A 174 -10.40 16.93 -23.55
C MET A 174 -11.54 16.05 -24.08
N LEU A 175 -11.25 15.16 -25.02
CA LEU A 175 -12.23 14.17 -25.49
C LEU A 175 -12.57 13.18 -24.37
N GLY A 176 -11.58 12.76 -23.61
CA GLY A 176 -11.74 11.87 -22.44
C GLY A 176 -12.63 12.47 -21.36
N GLU A 177 -12.49 13.77 -21.06
CA GLU A 177 -13.38 14.49 -20.12
C GLU A 177 -14.84 14.44 -20.60
N ALA A 178 -15.07 14.61 -21.91
CA ALA A 178 -16.41 14.47 -22.47
C ALA A 178 -16.94 13.03 -22.33
N MET A 179 -16.11 12.01 -22.59
CA MET A 179 -16.51 10.60 -22.44
C MET A 179 -16.70 10.21 -20.97
N TYR A 180 -15.89 10.70 -20.05
CA TYR A 180 -16.02 10.48 -18.61
C TYR A 180 -17.38 10.94 -18.06
N ASN A 181 -17.95 11.98 -18.64
CA ASN A 181 -19.26 12.53 -18.28
C ASN A 181 -20.41 12.00 -19.16
N ASP A 182 -20.14 11.16 -20.16
CA ASP A 182 -21.13 10.72 -21.14
C ASP A 182 -21.93 9.53 -20.63
N THR A 183 -23.19 9.77 -20.25
CA THR A 183 -24.10 8.72 -19.76
C THR A 183 -24.48 7.70 -20.85
N ARG A 184 -24.28 8.01 -22.14
CA ARG A 184 -24.50 7.05 -23.23
C ARG A 184 -23.61 5.82 -23.16
N ILE A 185 -22.58 5.83 -22.31
CA ILE A 185 -21.73 4.66 -22.04
C ILE A 185 -22.49 3.61 -21.21
N SER A 186 -23.47 3.99 -20.36
CA SER A 186 -24.32 3.02 -19.66
C SER A 186 -25.48 2.55 -20.52
N LEU A 187 -26.07 1.39 -20.20
CA LEU A 187 -27.11 0.71 -20.96
C LEU A 187 -28.39 1.54 -21.06
N ASP A 188 -28.81 2.16 -19.96
CA ASP A 188 -30.02 2.96 -19.87
C ASP A 188 -29.78 4.47 -20.03
N GLY A 189 -28.54 4.90 -20.20
CA GLY A 189 -28.19 6.31 -20.37
C GLY A 189 -28.24 7.14 -19.08
N THR A 190 -28.19 6.51 -17.89
CA THR A 190 -28.30 7.21 -16.61
C THR A 190 -26.95 7.38 -15.90
N ILE A 191 -26.00 6.46 -16.10
CA ILE A 191 -24.72 6.39 -15.38
C ILE A 191 -23.57 6.78 -16.30
N SER A 192 -22.64 7.59 -15.77
CA SER A 192 -21.33 7.89 -16.36
C SER A 192 -20.22 7.62 -15.31
N CYS A 193 -18.94 7.73 -15.67
CA CYS A 193 -17.86 7.65 -14.69
C CYS A 193 -18.04 8.71 -13.59
N ALA A 194 -18.46 9.93 -13.96
CA ALA A 194 -18.70 11.02 -13.03
C ALA A 194 -19.87 10.76 -12.04
N SER A 195 -20.72 9.75 -12.30
CA SER A 195 -21.82 9.39 -11.38
C SER A 195 -21.30 8.73 -10.10
N CYS A 196 -20.22 7.92 -10.22
CA CYS A 196 -19.62 7.21 -9.10
C CYS A 196 -18.31 7.87 -8.63
N HIS A 197 -17.65 8.66 -9.49
CA HIS A 197 -16.40 9.34 -9.17
C HIS A 197 -16.61 10.86 -9.24
N ILE A 198 -17.20 11.42 -8.18
CA ILE A 198 -17.61 12.82 -8.10
C ILE A 198 -16.40 13.71 -7.85
N LEU A 199 -15.85 14.31 -8.90
CA LEU A 199 -14.58 15.03 -8.85
C LEU A 199 -14.54 16.16 -7.82
N LYS A 200 -15.63 16.91 -7.65
CA LYS A 200 -15.69 18.02 -6.67
C LYS A 200 -15.57 17.55 -5.21
N ASP A 201 -15.91 16.30 -4.93
CA ASP A 201 -16.00 15.71 -3.60
C ASP A 201 -14.85 14.68 -3.33
N GLY A 202 -13.73 14.77 -4.07
CA GLY A 202 -12.59 13.89 -3.87
C GLY A 202 -12.43 12.78 -4.92
N GLY A 203 -13.30 12.75 -5.93
CA GLY A 203 -13.24 11.72 -7.00
C GLY A 203 -13.68 10.34 -6.56
N ASP A 204 -14.48 10.27 -5.51
CA ASP A 204 -15.07 9.10 -4.91
C ASP A 204 -16.61 9.17 -4.97
N SER A 205 -17.28 8.13 -4.48
CA SER A 205 -18.75 8.03 -4.51
C SER A 205 -19.44 8.95 -3.49
N ASP A 206 -20.79 8.96 -3.56
CA ASP A 206 -21.63 9.66 -2.59
C ASP A 206 -21.39 9.09 -1.16
N PRO A 207 -20.99 9.91 -0.20
CA PRO A 207 -20.72 9.48 1.17
C PRO A 207 -21.97 8.98 1.92
N ALA A 208 -23.18 9.15 1.35
CA ALA A 208 -24.41 8.60 1.93
C ALA A 208 -24.50 7.07 1.84
N HIS A 209 -23.68 6.44 0.99
CA HIS A 209 -23.70 5.00 0.75
C HIS A 209 -22.32 4.40 0.92
N ARG A 210 -22.25 3.16 1.41
CA ARG A 210 -20.98 2.41 1.55
C ARG A 210 -20.34 2.06 0.21
N THR A 211 -21.17 1.84 -0.80
CA THR A 211 -20.77 1.49 -2.16
C THR A 211 -21.61 2.31 -3.15
N SER A 212 -21.11 2.48 -4.37
CA SER A 212 -21.77 3.30 -5.38
C SER A 212 -23.05 2.68 -5.91
N GLU A 213 -24.05 3.52 -6.14
CA GLU A 213 -25.26 3.16 -6.86
C GLU A 213 -24.98 3.13 -8.37
N GLY A 214 -25.26 1.99 -9.00
CA GLY A 214 -25.17 1.80 -10.44
C GLY A 214 -26.53 1.80 -11.12
N ILE A 215 -26.57 1.15 -12.27
CA ILE A 215 -27.76 1.07 -13.10
C ILE A 215 -28.95 0.44 -12.34
N TYR A 216 -30.15 0.96 -12.54
CA TYR A 216 -31.41 0.49 -11.94
C TYR A 216 -31.43 0.52 -10.40
N GLY A 217 -30.65 1.37 -9.76
CA GLY A 217 -30.59 1.48 -8.31
C GLY A 217 -29.87 0.30 -7.63
N GLN A 218 -29.04 -0.44 -8.35
CA GLN A 218 -28.22 -1.52 -7.80
C GLN A 218 -26.96 -0.95 -7.15
N PHE A 219 -26.49 -1.59 -6.09
CA PHE A 219 -25.26 -1.19 -5.42
C PHE A 219 -24.12 -2.17 -5.74
N GLY A 220 -22.92 -1.63 -6.00
CA GLY A 220 -21.71 -2.40 -6.21
C GLY A 220 -21.26 -3.15 -4.95
N GLY A 221 -20.39 -4.14 -5.11
CA GLY A 221 -19.83 -4.92 -4.00
C GLY A 221 -18.75 -4.18 -3.21
N VAL A 222 -18.13 -3.14 -3.79
CA VAL A 222 -17.02 -2.41 -3.19
C VAL A 222 -17.23 -0.90 -3.24
N ASN A 223 -16.63 -0.21 -2.29
CA ASN A 223 -16.50 1.23 -2.29
C ASN A 223 -15.66 1.69 -3.50
N ALA A 224 -16.13 2.69 -4.23
CA ALA A 224 -15.40 3.22 -5.39
C ALA A 224 -14.12 3.92 -4.92
N PRO A 225 -12.94 3.50 -5.38
CA PRO A 225 -11.71 4.21 -5.03
C PRO A 225 -11.65 5.55 -5.77
N THR A 226 -11.01 6.54 -5.14
CA THR A 226 -10.81 7.83 -5.81
C THR A 226 -10.07 7.70 -7.14
N VAL A 227 -10.50 8.45 -8.14
CA VAL A 227 -9.79 8.59 -9.43
C VAL A 227 -8.64 9.59 -9.36
N TYR A 228 -8.58 10.43 -8.32
CA TYR A 228 -7.46 11.34 -8.15
C TYR A 228 -6.18 10.57 -7.84
N ASN A 229 -5.11 10.98 -8.53
CA ASN A 229 -3.78 10.37 -8.40
C ASN A 229 -3.73 8.88 -8.80
N ALA A 230 -4.78 8.33 -9.42
CA ALA A 230 -4.83 6.93 -9.83
C ALA A 230 -3.75 6.57 -10.88
N VAL A 231 -3.21 7.55 -11.58
CA VAL A 231 -2.06 7.40 -12.51
C VAL A 231 -0.79 6.88 -11.84
N PHE A 232 -0.67 7.02 -10.51
CA PHE A 232 0.49 6.53 -9.75
C PHE A 232 0.31 5.10 -9.22
N ASN A 233 -0.85 4.49 -9.40
CA ASN A 233 -1.12 3.12 -9.00
C ASN A 233 -0.40 2.12 -9.91
N VAL A 234 0.16 1.05 -9.33
CA VAL A 234 0.79 -0.05 -10.10
C VAL A 234 -0.20 -0.85 -10.93
N GLN A 235 -1.44 -0.95 -10.49
CA GLN A 235 -2.60 -1.54 -11.15
C GLN A 235 -3.88 -0.87 -10.65
N GLN A 236 -4.98 -1.04 -11.38
CA GLN A 236 -6.27 -0.42 -11.01
C GLN A 236 -7.24 -1.44 -10.39
N PHE A 237 -8.33 -0.94 -9.80
CA PHE A 237 -9.25 -1.66 -8.90
C PHE A 237 -8.61 -2.09 -7.57
N TRP A 238 -9.44 -2.48 -6.60
CA TRP A 238 -8.99 -3.02 -5.31
C TRP A 238 -8.20 -4.31 -5.47
N ASN A 239 -8.59 -5.16 -6.40
CA ASN A 239 -7.99 -6.48 -6.65
C ASN A 239 -6.95 -6.50 -7.78
N GLY A 240 -6.61 -5.35 -8.37
CA GLY A 240 -5.55 -5.25 -9.38
C GLY A 240 -5.87 -5.85 -10.75
N ARG A 241 -7.15 -6.12 -11.06
CA ARG A 241 -7.55 -6.81 -12.30
C ARG A 241 -7.31 -6.00 -13.58
N ALA A 242 -7.02 -4.70 -13.49
CA ALA A 242 -6.65 -3.89 -14.64
C ALA A 242 -5.22 -3.37 -14.51
N ALA A 243 -4.42 -3.52 -15.58
CA ALA A 243 -3.01 -3.16 -15.60
C ALA A 243 -2.77 -1.65 -15.59
N ASP A 244 -3.69 -0.87 -16.16
CA ASP A 244 -3.58 0.58 -16.30
C ASP A 244 -4.97 1.26 -16.31
N LEU A 245 -4.97 2.59 -16.44
CA LEU A 245 -6.21 3.40 -16.50
C LEU A 245 -7.06 3.05 -17.71
N GLN A 246 -6.47 2.73 -18.85
CA GLN A 246 -7.22 2.40 -20.07
C GLN A 246 -7.95 1.07 -19.92
N GLU A 247 -7.32 0.07 -19.36
CA GLU A 247 -7.94 -1.23 -19.09
C GLU A 247 -9.01 -1.09 -18.00
N GLN A 248 -8.76 -0.25 -16.98
CA GLN A 248 -9.76 0.04 -15.94
C GLN A 248 -11.02 0.65 -16.55
N ALA A 249 -10.89 1.68 -17.39
CA ALA A 249 -12.03 2.37 -18.01
C ALA A 249 -12.90 1.45 -18.87
N ALA A 250 -12.39 0.30 -19.29
CA ALA A 250 -13.14 -0.67 -20.07
C ALA A 250 -14.08 -1.56 -19.21
N GLY A 251 -13.81 -1.74 -17.92
CA GLY A 251 -14.50 -2.70 -17.07
C GLY A 251 -15.92 -2.30 -16.66
N PRO A 252 -16.15 -1.12 -16.06
CA PRO A 252 -17.47 -0.70 -15.56
C PRO A 252 -18.61 -0.79 -16.58
N PRO A 253 -18.44 -0.43 -17.88
CA PRO A 253 -19.50 -0.58 -18.87
C PRO A 253 -19.95 -2.03 -19.12
N GLU A 254 -19.09 -2.99 -18.90
CA GLU A 254 -19.37 -4.44 -19.03
C GLU A 254 -19.92 -5.05 -17.71
N ASN A 255 -19.92 -4.30 -16.61
CA ASN A 255 -20.42 -4.80 -15.33
C ASN A 255 -21.95 -4.64 -15.23
N PRO A 256 -22.71 -5.74 -14.98
CA PRO A 256 -24.16 -5.72 -14.92
C PRO A 256 -24.73 -4.83 -13.81
N VAL A 257 -24.01 -4.64 -12.72
CA VAL A 257 -24.45 -3.83 -11.57
C VAL A 257 -24.09 -2.35 -11.76
N GLU A 258 -22.95 -2.07 -12.39
CA GLU A 258 -22.46 -0.70 -12.54
C GLU A 258 -23.11 0.02 -13.73
N MET A 259 -22.90 -0.45 -14.96
CA MET A 259 -23.33 0.25 -16.18
C MET A 259 -24.11 -0.64 -17.16
N GLY A 260 -24.37 -1.96 -16.88
CA GLY A 260 -25.44 -2.71 -17.51
C GLY A 260 -25.05 -3.85 -18.45
N ASP A 261 -23.95 -4.58 -18.24
CA ASP A 261 -23.60 -5.83 -18.97
C ASP A 261 -23.65 -5.67 -20.50
N GLN A 262 -22.96 -4.66 -21.01
CA GLN A 262 -22.91 -4.35 -22.42
C GLN A 262 -21.60 -4.80 -23.05
N THR A 263 -21.66 -5.09 -24.36
CA THR A 263 -20.41 -5.18 -25.14
C THR A 263 -19.97 -3.79 -25.60
N TRP A 264 -18.68 -3.61 -25.77
CA TRP A 264 -18.12 -2.37 -26.30
C TRP A 264 -18.60 -2.07 -27.73
N ASP A 265 -18.96 -3.09 -28.51
CA ASP A 265 -19.55 -2.88 -29.84
C ASP A 265 -20.91 -2.16 -29.74
N GLN A 266 -21.78 -2.58 -28.80
CA GLN A 266 -23.07 -1.93 -28.57
C GLN A 266 -22.90 -0.47 -28.13
N ILE A 267 -21.94 -0.21 -27.22
CA ILE A 267 -21.63 1.15 -26.76
C ILE A 267 -21.13 2.00 -27.94
N CYS A 268 -20.19 1.48 -28.72
CA CYS A 268 -19.64 2.20 -29.88
C CYS A 268 -20.69 2.44 -30.96
N GLU A 269 -21.63 1.53 -31.20
CA GLU A 269 -22.74 1.75 -32.13
C GLU A 269 -23.61 2.92 -31.67
N ARG A 270 -23.97 2.97 -30.39
CA ARG A 270 -24.78 4.08 -29.81
C ARG A 270 -24.03 5.42 -29.89
N LEU A 271 -22.74 5.45 -29.58
CA LEU A 271 -21.92 6.67 -29.68
C LEU A 271 -21.75 7.15 -31.13
N ARG A 272 -21.74 6.24 -32.13
CA ARG A 272 -21.62 6.58 -33.57
C ARG A 272 -22.85 7.25 -34.14
N GLU A 273 -23.99 7.30 -33.44
CA GLU A 273 -25.13 8.10 -33.82
C GLU A 273 -24.78 9.61 -33.82
N ASP A 274 -23.86 10.03 -32.97
CA ASP A 274 -23.30 11.38 -32.90
C ASP A 274 -22.19 11.56 -33.96
N LYS A 275 -22.55 12.14 -35.09
CA LYS A 275 -21.61 12.37 -36.20
C LYS A 275 -20.53 13.40 -35.89
N ALA A 276 -20.74 14.30 -34.94
CA ALA A 276 -19.71 15.24 -34.51
C ALA A 276 -18.67 14.52 -33.67
N LEU A 277 -19.12 13.66 -32.75
CA LEU A 277 -18.23 12.79 -31.96
C LEU A 277 -17.39 11.86 -32.84
N VAL A 278 -18.00 11.20 -33.84
CA VAL A 278 -17.29 10.34 -34.78
C VAL A 278 -16.14 11.11 -35.48
N LYS A 279 -16.42 12.30 -36.02
CA LYS A 279 -15.39 13.13 -36.67
C LYS A 279 -14.27 13.54 -35.72
N LEU A 280 -14.60 13.78 -34.45
CA LEU A 280 -13.60 14.14 -33.45
C LEU A 280 -12.67 12.94 -33.17
N PHE A 281 -13.24 11.73 -33.02
CA PHE A 281 -12.44 10.51 -32.88
C PHE A 281 -11.59 10.25 -34.14
N GLU A 282 -12.13 10.38 -35.34
CA GLU A 282 -11.37 10.23 -36.59
C GLU A 282 -10.19 11.21 -36.68
N SER A 283 -10.37 12.44 -36.19
CA SER A 283 -9.32 13.47 -36.15
C SER A 283 -8.21 13.17 -35.17
N LEU A 284 -8.55 12.67 -33.97
CA LEU A 284 -7.59 12.43 -32.89
C LEU A 284 -6.97 11.02 -32.91
N TYR A 285 -7.67 10.07 -33.57
CA TYR A 285 -7.23 8.69 -33.75
C TYR A 285 -7.33 8.28 -35.24
N PRO A 286 -6.46 8.84 -36.10
CA PRO A 286 -6.51 8.59 -37.55
C PRO A 286 -6.35 7.11 -37.88
N GLY A 287 -7.29 6.54 -38.62
CA GLY A 287 -7.30 5.14 -39.01
C GLY A 287 -7.93 4.17 -38.02
N GLU A 288 -8.13 4.58 -36.76
CA GLU A 288 -8.79 3.78 -35.75
C GLU A 288 -10.25 4.24 -35.51
N GLY A 289 -10.48 5.57 -35.55
CA GLY A 289 -11.80 6.17 -35.32
C GLY A 289 -12.37 5.88 -33.92
N LEU A 290 -13.71 5.76 -33.84
CA LEU A 290 -14.42 5.50 -32.57
C LEU A 290 -14.50 3.98 -32.33
N THR A 291 -13.69 3.48 -31.39
CA THR A 291 -13.58 2.08 -30.99
C THR A 291 -13.48 1.99 -29.45
N ARG A 292 -13.60 0.78 -28.88
CA ARG A 292 -13.31 0.52 -27.45
C ARG A 292 -11.99 1.16 -27.03
N ASN A 293 -10.91 0.85 -27.75
CA ASN A 293 -9.57 1.30 -27.35
C ASN A 293 -9.38 2.81 -27.42
N THR A 294 -10.00 3.48 -28.38
CA THR A 294 -9.89 4.94 -28.49
C THR A 294 -10.76 5.68 -27.48
N VAL A 295 -11.93 5.15 -27.14
CA VAL A 295 -12.81 5.71 -26.09
C VAL A 295 -12.12 5.54 -24.73
N THR A 296 -11.70 4.33 -24.37
CA THR A 296 -11.06 4.07 -23.08
C THR A 296 -9.69 4.75 -22.97
N GLY A 297 -8.94 4.83 -24.07
CA GLY A 297 -7.68 5.58 -24.15
C GLY A 297 -7.87 7.08 -23.94
N ALA A 298 -8.94 7.67 -24.48
CA ALA A 298 -9.26 9.08 -24.22
C ALA A 298 -9.62 9.31 -22.74
N ILE A 299 -10.43 8.44 -22.13
CA ILE A 299 -10.76 8.50 -20.70
C ILE A 299 -9.48 8.42 -19.87
N ALA A 300 -8.59 7.49 -20.18
CA ALA A 300 -7.30 7.35 -19.47
C ALA A 300 -6.42 8.61 -19.61
N GLU A 301 -6.38 9.26 -20.76
CA GLU A 301 -5.68 10.54 -20.92
C GLU A 301 -6.29 11.65 -20.07
N PHE A 302 -7.61 11.68 -19.91
CA PHE A 302 -8.27 12.59 -18.98
C PHE A 302 -7.91 12.28 -17.53
N GLU A 303 -7.99 11.01 -17.11
CA GLU A 303 -7.67 10.61 -15.74
C GLU A 303 -6.22 10.92 -15.34
N LYS A 304 -5.26 10.91 -16.29
CA LYS A 304 -3.90 11.41 -16.05
C LYS A 304 -3.86 12.87 -15.63
N THR A 305 -4.85 13.68 -16.00
CA THR A 305 -4.95 15.07 -15.55
C THR A 305 -5.48 15.23 -14.14
N LEU A 306 -6.06 14.17 -13.57
CA LEU A 306 -6.64 14.15 -12.24
C LEU A 306 -5.57 13.90 -11.16
N ILE A 307 -4.54 14.75 -11.14
CA ILE A 307 -3.56 14.78 -10.05
C ILE A 307 -3.84 15.98 -9.13
N THR A 308 -3.40 15.86 -7.89
CA THR A 308 -3.62 16.89 -6.86
C THR A 308 -2.29 17.32 -6.23
N PRO A 309 -1.44 18.05 -6.96
CA PRO A 309 -0.20 18.60 -6.42
C PRO A 309 -0.45 19.68 -5.37
N ASP A 310 0.63 20.16 -4.78
CA ASP A 310 0.67 21.33 -3.89
C ASP A 310 -0.20 21.18 -2.62
N ALA A 311 -0.35 19.93 -2.13
CA ALA A 311 -0.87 19.73 -0.79
C ALA A 311 0.01 20.42 0.26
N PRO A 312 -0.54 20.87 1.40
CA PRO A 312 0.30 21.41 2.48
C PRO A 312 1.47 20.49 2.84
N PHE A 313 1.24 19.18 2.89
CA PHE A 313 2.29 18.20 3.13
C PHE A 313 3.33 18.12 1.99
N ASP A 314 2.94 18.30 0.73
CA ASP A 314 3.89 18.36 -0.39
C ASP A 314 4.84 19.55 -0.27
N ARG A 315 4.33 20.72 0.15
CA ARG A 315 5.14 21.89 0.41
C ARG A 315 6.10 21.68 1.58
N TYR A 316 5.62 21.02 2.65
CA TYR A 316 6.46 20.61 3.77
C TYR A 316 7.61 19.69 3.31
N LEU A 317 7.35 18.68 2.49
CA LEU A 317 8.39 17.81 1.92
C LEU A 317 9.39 18.57 1.03
N LYS A 318 8.94 19.65 0.37
CA LYS A 318 9.78 20.53 -0.43
C LYS A 318 10.56 21.56 0.41
N GLY A 319 10.41 21.55 1.75
CA GLY A 319 11.17 22.37 2.71
C GLY A 319 10.44 23.58 3.29
N GLU A 320 9.14 23.77 3.00
CA GLU A 320 8.31 24.79 3.65
C GLU A 320 7.85 24.28 5.03
N THR A 321 8.67 24.43 6.05
CA THR A 321 8.47 23.81 7.37
C THR A 321 7.23 24.29 8.12
N ASP A 322 6.63 25.40 7.72
CA ASP A 322 5.41 26.00 8.26
C ASP A 322 4.15 25.71 7.41
N ALA A 323 4.29 24.92 6.35
CA ALA A 323 3.16 24.53 5.50
C ALA A 323 2.13 23.63 6.20
N ILE A 324 2.54 22.92 7.23
CA ILE A 324 1.68 22.11 8.11
C ILE A 324 1.95 22.46 9.58
N ASP A 325 0.97 22.28 10.44
CA ASP A 325 1.10 22.57 11.85
C ASP A 325 1.87 21.49 12.63
N ALA A 326 2.20 21.79 13.89
CA ALA A 326 2.95 20.87 14.75
C ALA A 326 2.23 19.54 14.99
N GLN A 327 0.90 19.53 14.99
CA GLN A 327 0.11 18.32 15.17
C GLN A 327 0.18 17.40 13.94
N ALA A 328 0.13 17.96 12.74
CA ALA A 328 0.32 17.21 11.49
C ALA A 328 1.76 16.69 11.35
N ILE A 329 2.78 17.45 11.80
CA ILE A 329 4.17 16.98 11.86
C ILE A 329 4.28 15.78 12.81
N GLU A 330 3.71 15.88 14.02
CA GLU A 330 3.67 14.76 14.98
C GLU A 330 2.94 13.56 14.37
N GLY A 331 1.83 13.78 13.67
CA GLY A 331 1.08 12.74 12.95
C GLY A 331 1.93 12.01 11.90
N TYR A 332 2.74 12.75 11.13
CA TYR A 332 3.68 12.15 10.17
C TYR A 332 4.79 11.35 10.87
N ASP A 333 5.28 11.82 12.01
CA ASP A 333 6.24 11.06 12.82
C ASP A 333 5.62 9.78 13.39
N TYR A 334 4.35 9.80 13.81
CA TYR A 334 3.60 8.59 14.19
C TYR A 334 3.40 7.65 12.98
N PHE A 335 3.05 8.18 11.82
CA PHE A 335 2.85 7.42 10.60
C PHE A 335 4.11 6.63 10.21
N LYS A 336 5.29 7.24 10.32
CA LYS A 336 6.58 6.55 10.14
C LYS A 336 6.88 5.59 11.29
N ARG A 337 6.73 6.03 12.54
CA ARG A 337 7.11 5.26 13.73
C ARG A 337 6.24 4.02 13.95
N PHE A 338 4.96 4.08 13.58
CA PHE A 338 4.02 2.97 13.70
C PHE A 338 4.00 2.05 12.47
N ALA A 339 4.93 2.22 11.55
CA ALA A 339 5.05 1.42 10.34
C ALA A 339 3.93 1.60 9.29
N CYS A 340 3.07 2.60 9.40
CA CYS A 340 2.08 2.88 8.34
C CYS A 340 2.77 3.13 7.00
N ALA A 341 3.89 3.87 7.03
CA ALA A 341 4.75 4.13 5.88
C ALA A 341 5.48 2.88 5.33
N SER A 342 5.25 1.68 5.89
CA SER A 342 5.77 0.43 5.33
C SER A 342 4.97 -0.06 4.12
N CYS A 343 3.68 0.28 4.06
CA CYS A 343 2.78 -0.06 2.96
C CYS A 343 2.31 1.19 2.21
N HIS A 344 2.02 2.28 2.92
CA HIS A 344 1.60 3.56 2.36
C HIS A 344 2.81 4.39 1.96
N THR A 345 3.32 4.17 0.74
CA THR A 345 4.59 4.72 0.21
C THR A 345 4.41 5.44 -1.12
N GLY A 346 5.47 6.09 -1.59
CA GLY A 346 5.54 6.70 -2.91
C GLY A 346 4.74 7.98 -3.05
N VAL A 347 4.42 8.36 -4.29
CA VAL A 347 3.70 9.60 -4.64
C VAL A 347 2.27 9.58 -4.11
N GLY A 348 1.57 8.46 -4.31
CA GLY A 348 0.18 8.28 -3.86
C GLY A 348 0.03 8.09 -2.35
N ILE A 349 1.13 7.89 -1.62
CA ILE A 349 1.11 7.39 -0.24
C ILE A 349 0.28 6.12 -0.17
N GLY A 350 0.58 5.19 -1.07
CA GLY A 350 -0.13 3.95 -1.40
C GLY A 350 -0.15 3.73 -2.91
N GLY A 351 -0.90 2.75 -3.39
CA GLY A 351 -0.98 2.37 -4.79
C GLY A 351 0.22 1.57 -5.31
N THR A 352 1.22 1.29 -4.48
CA THR A 352 2.52 0.73 -4.88
C THR A 352 2.62 -0.78 -4.72
N SER A 353 1.72 -1.41 -3.97
CA SER A 353 1.74 -2.85 -3.66
C SER A 353 0.35 -3.40 -3.35
N PHE A 354 0.28 -4.74 -3.21
CA PHE A 354 -0.88 -5.48 -2.74
C PHE A 354 -0.55 -6.11 -1.41
N GLU A 355 -1.25 -5.69 -0.34
CA GLU A 355 -0.99 -6.21 0.99
C GLU A 355 -2.25 -6.84 1.59
N ARG A 356 -2.06 -7.75 2.53
CA ARG A 356 -3.17 -8.45 3.18
C ARG A 356 -3.83 -7.52 4.20
N LEU A 357 -5.15 -7.43 4.14
CA LEU A 357 -5.95 -6.83 5.20
C LEU A 357 -6.14 -7.86 6.33
N GLY A 358 -5.77 -7.51 7.56
CA GLY A 358 -5.87 -8.38 8.72
C GLY A 358 -4.63 -9.26 8.95
N ILE A 359 -3.46 -8.65 9.17
CA ILE A 359 -2.21 -9.35 9.51
C ILE A 359 -2.29 -9.95 10.91
N PHE A 360 -2.71 -9.17 11.91
CA PHE A 360 -2.70 -9.54 13.31
C PHE A 360 -4.06 -9.98 13.84
N ALA A 361 -5.15 -9.44 13.32
CA ALA A 361 -6.52 -9.84 13.64
C ALA A 361 -7.32 -10.07 12.35
N ASP A 362 -8.39 -10.85 12.43
CA ASP A 362 -9.21 -11.20 11.28
C ASP A 362 -10.30 -10.15 11.07
N TYR A 363 -10.03 -9.17 10.17
CA TYR A 363 -10.97 -8.13 9.81
C TYR A 363 -12.33 -8.68 9.36
N PHE A 364 -12.32 -9.70 8.49
CA PHE A 364 -13.53 -10.25 7.89
C PHE A 364 -14.40 -11.02 8.88
N ALA A 365 -13.79 -11.58 9.92
CA ALA A 365 -14.53 -12.24 11.01
C ALA A 365 -15.04 -11.26 12.07
N GLU A 366 -14.44 -10.06 12.18
CA GLU A 366 -14.73 -9.09 13.24
C GLU A 366 -15.50 -7.85 12.76
N ARG A 367 -15.62 -7.66 11.43
CA ARG A 367 -16.40 -6.55 10.88
C ARG A 367 -17.88 -6.67 11.21
N SER A 368 -18.65 -5.62 11.01
CA SER A 368 -20.09 -5.58 11.31
C SER A 368 -20.86 -6.71 10.62
N GLU A 369 -21.79 -7.35 11.35
CA GLU A 369 -22.61 -8.49 10.88
C GLU A 369 -23.53 -8.12 9.71
N ASP A 370 -23.82 -6.83 9.51
CA ASP A 370 -24.63 -6.34 8.38
C ASP A 370 -23.84 -6.27 7.05
N ILE A 371 -22.52 -6.55 7.10
CA ILE A 371 -21.66 -6.63 5.90
C ILE A 371 -21.37 -8.08 5.59
N GLU A 372 -22.20 -8.65 4.72
CA GLU A 372 -22.03 -10.04 4.27
C GLU A 372 -20.72 -10.20 3.46
N TYR A 373 -20.09 -11.36 3.59
CA TYR A 373 -18.90 -11.69 2.79
C TYR A 373 -19.32 -11.87 1.32
N CYS A 374 -18.62 -11.23 0.40
CA CYS A 374 -18.86 -11.32 -1.03
C CYS A 374 -17.59 -11.70 -1.81
N ALA A 375 -17.71 -11.93 -3.10
CA ALA A 375 -16.58 -12.34 -3.94
C ALA A 375 -15.47 -11.29 -4.01
N ASP A 376 -15.80 -10.01 -3.85
CA ASP A 376 -14.81 -8.92 -3.86
C ASP A 376 -13.93 -8.91 -2.60
N ASP A 377 -14.38 -9.53 -1.50
CA ASP A 377 -13.58 -9.70 -0.28
C ASP A 377 -12.38 -10.64 -0.49
N ASP A 378 -12.43 -11.50 -1.50
CA ASP A 378 -11.27 -12.32 -1.89
C ASP A 378 -10.07 -11.46 -2.33
N GLY A 379 -10.30 -10.21 -2.71
CA GLY A 379 -9.25 -9.27 -3.14
C GLY A 379 -8.47 -9.78 -4.35
N LEU A 380 -7.15 -9.71 -4.30
CA LEU A 380 -6.26 -10.15 -5.39
C LEU A 380 -6.47 -11.63 -5.77
N LYS A 381 -6.86 -12.50 -4.83
CA LYS A 381 -7.20 -13.90 -5.13
C LYS A 381 -8.33 -14.01 -6.14
N GLY A 382 -9.33 -13.14 -6.08
CA GLY A 382 -10.44 -13.12 -7.04
C GLY A 382 -9.98 -12.93 -8.48
N PHE A 383 -8.82 -12.32 -8.69
CA PHE A 383 -8.18 -12.14 -9.99
C PHE A 383 -7.13 -13.23 -10.31
N THR A 384 -6.24 -13.55 -9.36
CA THR A 384 -5.11 -14.48 -9.60
C THR A 384 -5.48 -15.94 -9.43
N GLY A 385 -6.54 -16.27 -8.69
CA GLY A 385 -6.93 -17.62 -8.29
C GLY A 385 -6.01 -18.28 -7.26
N LYS A 386 -5.01 -17.56 -6.73
CA LYS A 386 -4.02 -18.10 -5.80
C LYS A 386 -4.47 -17.91 -4.34
N ASP A 387 -4.47 -18.97 -3.54
CA ASP A 387 -4.84 -18.90 -2.12
C ASP A 387 -3.94 -17.97 -1.30
N ALA A 388 -2.67 -17.82 -1.68
CA ALA A 388 -1.73 -16.89 -1.04
C ALA A 388 -2.15 -15.41 -1.19
N ASP A 389 -2.97 -15.09 -2.18
CA ASP A 389 -3.43 -13.75 -2.49
C ASP A 389 -4.79 -13.41 -1.83
N LEU A 390 -5.35 -14.35 -1.05
CA LEU A 390 -6.61 -14.14 -0.34
C LEU A 390 -6.52 -12.92 0.59
N HIS A 391 -7.52 -12.05 0.50
CA HIS A 391 -7.62 -10.81 1.26
C HIS A 391 -6.46 -9.82 1.04
N ARG A 392 -5.72 -9.95 -0.05
CA ARG A 392 -4.75 -8.94 -0.47
C ARG A 392 -5.44 -7.92 -1.37
N PHE A 393 -5.26 -6.65 -1.02
CA PHE A 393 -5.82 -5.53 -1.77
C PHE A 393 -4.69 -4.60 -2.20
N LYS A 394 -4.88 -3.92 -3.31
CA LYS A 394 -4.04 -2.77 -3.60
C LYS A 394 -4.10 -1.81 -2.41
N VAL A 395 -2.94 -1.48 -1.84
CA VAL A 395 -2.86 -0.48 -0.77
C VAL A 395 -3.44 0.82 -1.31
N PRO A 396 -4.54 1.35 -0.75
CA PRO A 396 -5.13 2.57 -1.29
C PRO A 396 -4.21 3.77 -1.09
N GLY A 397 -4.23 4.69 -2.05
CA GLY A 397 -3.57 5.98 -1.88
C GLY A 397 -4.25 6.80 -0.78
N LEU A 398 -3.44 7.54 -0.02
CA LEU A 398 -3.95 8.43 1.04
C LEU A 398 -4.03 9.90 0.62
N ARG A 399 -3.65 10.23 -0.61
CA ARG A 399 -3.86 11.60 -1.13
C ARG A 399 -5.34 11.91 -1.18
N ASN A 400 -5.73 13.07 -0.64
CA ASN A 400 -7.12 13.52 -0.51
C ASN A 400 -8.01 12.63 0.39
N VAL A 401 -7.43 11.73 1.20
CA VAL A 401 -8.17 10.74 2.00
C VAL A 401 -9.20 11.38 2.93
N ALA A 402 -8.98 12.60 3.38
CA ALA A 402 -9.96 13.35 4.21
C ALA A 402 -11.27 13.67 3.49
N LEU A 403 -11.33 13.53 2.16
CA LEU A 403 -12.50 13.85 1.33
C LEU A 403 -13.28 12.59 0.91
N THR A 404 -12.76 11.38 1.14
CA THR A 404 -13.22 10.14 0.51
C THR A 404 -13.81 9.15 1.52
N ALA A 405 -14.59 9.64 2.48
CA ALA A 405 -15.41 8.78 3.32
C ALA A 405 -16.60 8.21 2.51
N PRO A 406 -17.03 6.96 2.82
CA PRO A 406 -16.52 6.02 3.82
C PRO A 406 -15.26 5.28 3.37
N TYR A 407 -14.57 4.63 4.31
CA TYR A 407 -13.26 4.01 4.07
C TYR A 407 -13.33 2.49 4.01
N PHE A 408 -12.24 1.88 3.55
CA PHE A 408 -12.02 0.47 3.23
C PHE A 408 -12.72 0.06 1.93
N HIS A 409 -12.36 -1.13 1.43
CA HIS A 409 -12.89 -1.66 0.17
C HIS A 409 -14.42 -1.89 0.25
N ASP A 410 -14.96 -2.11 1.42
CA ASP A 410 -16.37 -2.37 1.68
C ASP A 410 -17.11 -1.16 2.27
N GLY A 411 -16.45 0.00 2.42
CA GLY A 411 -17.04 1.21 2.98
C GLY A 411 -17.48 1.08 4.45
N SER A 412 -16.86 0.17 5.19
CA SER A 412 -17.26 -0.16 6.58
C SER A 412 -16.91 0.92 7.60
N MET A 413 -15.91 1.74 7.33
CA MET A 413 -15.44 2.77 8.26
C MET A 413 -16.00 4.13 7.85
N ALA A 414 -16.91 4.67 8.65
CA ALA A 414 -17.60 5.91 8.33
C ALA A 414 -16.72 7.16 8.52
N THR A 415 -15.76 7.11 9.44
CA THR A 415 -14.86 8.24 9.76
C THR A 415 -13.41 7.88 9.54
N LEU A 416 -12.58 8.90 9.32
CA LEU A 416 -11.14 8.72 9.17
C LEU A 416 -10.50 8.23 10.48
N GLU A 417 -11.00 8.68 11.60
CA GLU A 417 -10.61 8.23 12.93
C GLU A 417 -10.85 6.73 13.14
N ASP A 418 -12.01 6.22 12.71
CA ASP A 418 -12.35 4.80 12.78
C ASP A 418 -11.43 3.98 11.86
N ALA A 419 -11.18 4.46 10.64
CA ALA A 419 -10.26 3.82 9.70
C ALA A 419 -8.82 3.74 10.24
N VAL A 420 -8.33 4.81 10.88
CA VAL A 420 -7.00 4.84 11.51
C VAL A 420 -6.91 3.85 12.66
N ARG A 421 -7.94 3.78 13.53
CA ARG A 421 -7.98 2.82 14.64
C ARG A 421 -8.06 1.38 14.14
N ALA A 422 -8.87 1.13 13.11
CA ALA A 422 -9.01 -0.18 12.50
C ALA A 422 -7.69 -0.64 11.87
N MET A 423 -7.01 0.23 11.10
CA MET A 423 -5.68 -0.08 10.56
C MET A 423 -4.66 -0.39 11.66
N ALA A 424 -4.64 0.38 12.75
CA ALA A 424 -3.74 0.12 13.87
C ALA A 424 -4.01 -1.24 14.53
N ARG A 425 -5.28 -1.61 14.70
CA ARG A 425 -5.68 -2.90 15.27
C ARG A 425 -5.34 -4.07 14.36
N TYR A 426 -5.78 -4.02 13.11
CA TYR A 426 -5.69 -5.17 12.21
C TYR A 426 -4.30 -5.36 11.61
N GLU A 427 -3.57 -4.26 11.37
CA GLU A 427 -2.28 -4.31 10.69
C GLU A 427 -1.07 -4.22 11.64
N LEU A 428 -1.25 -3.69 12.87
CA LEU A 428 -0.13 -3.39 13.77
C LEU A 428 -0.27 -4.03 15.16
N ASP A 429 -1.39 -4.70 15.48
CA ASP A 429 -1.72 -5.20 16.83
C ASP A 429 -1.58 -4.09 17.89
N ARG A 430 -2.16 -2.91 17.61
CA ARG A 430 -1.94 -1.71 18.38
C ARG A 430 -3.26 -0.98 18.68
N ASP A 431 -3.46 -0.62 19.95
CA ASP A 431 -4.48 0.34 20.34
C ASP A 431 -3.87 1.74 20.40
N LEU A 432 -4.45 2.68 19.64
CA LEU A 432 -4.02 4.08 19.64
C LEU A 432 -4.81 4.90 20.65
N SER A 433 -4.12 5.79 21.35
CA SER A 433 -4.75 6.83 22.16
C SER A 433 -5.46 7.86 21.28
N ASP A 434 -6.42 8.61 21.84
CA ASP A 434 -7.13 9.67 21.11
C ASP A 434 -6.16 10.74 20.58
N ALA A 435 -5.11 11.06 21.34
CA ALA A 435 -4.10 12.03 20.90
C ALA A 435 -3.32 11.53 19.68
N GLU A 436 -2.90 10.26 19.63
CA GLU A 436 -2.21 9.66 18.48
C GLU A 436 -3.12 9.65 17.25
N VAL A 437 -4.40 9.29 17.41
CA VAL A 437 -5.38 9.32 16.29
C VAL A 437 -5.57 10.75 15.81
N THR A 438 -5.74 11.71 16.70
CA THR A 438 -5.91 13.13 16.32
C THR A 438 -4.72 13.65 15.52
N SER A 439 -3.49 13.32 15.93
CA SER A 439 -2.29 13.74 15.20
C SER A 439 -2.17 13.04 13.83
N LEU A 440 -2.47 11.73 13.74
CA LEU A 440 -2.50 11.00 12.46
C LEU A 440 -3.55 11.58 11.51
N VAL A 441 -4.74 11.91 12.00
CA VAL A 441 -5.81 12.53 11.21
C VAL A 441 -5.40 13.95 10.77
N ALA A 442 -4.73 14.73 11.62
CA ALA A 442 -4.19 16.04 11.24
C ALA A 442 -3.17 15.92 10.09
N PHE A 443 -2.28 14.92 10.15
CA PHE A 443 -1.40 14.60 9.03
C PHE A 443 -2.19 14.25 7.76
N MET A 444 -3.17 13.35 7.84
CA MET A 444 -3.97 12.95 6.68
C MET A 444 -4.77 14.10 6.07
N ASN A 445 -5.28 15.03 6.88
CA ASN A 445 -5.91 16.26 6.40
C ASN A 445 -4.95 17.14 5.58
N SER A 446 -3.65 17.13 5.92
CA SER A 446 -2.64 17.89 5.17
C SER A 446 -2.28 17.30 3.80
N LEU A 447 -2.81 16.12 3.45
CA LEU A 447 -2.59 15.41 2.18
C LEU A 447 -3.54 15.85 1.06
N THR A 448 -4.48 16.76 1.33
CA THR A 448 -5.41 17.29 0.34
C THR A 448 -4.70 18.31 -0.54
N GLY A 449 -4.53 17.96 -1.81
CA GLY A 449 -3.86 18.82 -2.79
C GLY A 449 -4.86 19.63 -3.63
N GLN A 450 -4.37 20.29 -4.68
CA GLN A 450 -5.16 21.18 -5.50
C GLN A 450 -5.53 20.58 -6.84
N SER A 451 -6.78 20.79 -7.27
CA SER A 451 -7.25 20.49 -8.61
C SER A 451 -8.35 21.47 -9.02
N LYS A 452 -8.39 21.82 -10.31
CA LYS A 452 -9.49 22.66 -10.85
C LYS A 452 -10.89 22.04 -10.69
N TYR A 453 -10.95 20.75 -10.39
CA TYR A 453 -12.21 20.03 -10.24
C TYR A 453 -12.61 19.82 -8.78
N LEU A 454 -11.70 19.94 -7.82
CA LEU A 454 -12.04 19.85 -6.39
C LEU A 454 -12.78 21.12 -5.94
N ALA A 455 -13.81 20.96 -5.10
CA ALA A 455 -14.44 22.07 -4.41
C ALA A 455 -13.41 22.66 -3.41
N HIS A 456 -13.30 23.98 -3.38
CA HIS A 456 -12.46 24.74 -2.45
C HIS A 456 -13.26 25.23 -1.26
#